data_bfbe72b5facd1ed13ca313a6dd2b5810
#
_entry.id   bfbe72b5facd1ed13ca313a6dd2b5810
#
_cell.length_a   1.000
_cell.length_b   1.000
_cell.length_c   1.000
_cell.angle_alpha   90.00
_cell.angle_beta   90.00
_cell.angle_gamma   90.00
#
_symmetry.space_group_name_H-M   'P 1'
#
loop_
_entity.id
_entity.type
_entity.pdbx_description
1 polymer ?
#
loop_
_entity_poly.entity_id
_entity_poly.type
_entity_poly.pdbx_seq_one_letter_code
_entity_poly.pdbx_strand_id
1 'polypeptide(L)' 'MTLEKYWLEYKNKVMEPDCSQIQYDECQNAFYGGFVQCLFAVSTLPDGMPEDEAVRIFSKWKKELADLIDRRRDKK' A
#
# COMPACT_ATOMS: atom_id res chain seq x y z
N MET A 1 9.35 -2.99 13.59
CA MET A 1 8.42 -3.72 12.71
C MET A 1 9.08 -4.01 11.37
N THR A 2 8.91 -5.21 10.85
CA THR A 2 9.48 -5.61 9.58
C THR A 2 8.45 -5.52 8.46
N LEU A 3 8.91 -5.45 7.22
CA LEU A 3 8.02 -5.49 6.06
C LEU A 3 7.23 -6.79 6.01
N GLU A 4 7.85 -7.89 6.44
CA GLU A 4 7.17 -9.18 6.48
C GLU A 4 5.93 -9.15 7.37
N LYS A 5 6.01 -8.46 8.50
CA LYS A 5 4.84 -8.33 9.39
C LYS A 5 3.69 -7.61 8.69
N TYR A 6 3.97 -6.52 8.00
CA TYR A 6 2.95 -5.80 7.24
C TYR A 6 2.35 -6.66 6.13
N TRP A 7 3.18 -7.44 5.45
CA TRP A 7 2.70 -8.37 4.44
C TRP A 7 1.76 -9.41 5.03
N LEU A 8 2.13 -10.00 6.16
CA LEU A 8 1.29 -11.03 6.81
C LEU A 8 -0.05 -10.46 7.27
N GLU A 9 -0.06 -9.26 7.79
CA GLU A 9 -1.32 -8.60 8.16
C GLU A 9 -2.20 -8.38 6.94
N TYR A 10 -1.64 -7.90 5.85
CA TYR A 10 -2.37 -7.69 4.60
C TYR A 10 -2.91 -9.02 4.06
N LYS A 11 -2.06 -10.02 4.00
CA LYS A 11 -2.42 -11.36 3.53
C LYS A 11 -3.61 -11.91 4.31
N ASN A 12 -3.56 -11.81 5.63
CA ASN A 12 -4.61 -12.37 6.48
C ASN A 12 -5.96 -11.66 6.30
N LYS A 13 -5.93 -10.39 5.90
CA LYS A 13 -7.16 -9.63 5.68
C LYS A 13 -7.74 -9.82 4.28
N VAL A 14 -6.91 -10.07 3.28
CA VAL A 14 -7.30 -9.98 1.88
C VAL A 14 -7.32 -11.33 1.19
N MET A 15 -6.42 -12.23 1.55
CA MET A 15 -6.27 -13.53 0.88
C MET A 15 -6.92 -14.65 1.68
N GLU A 16 -7.50 -15.59 0.95
CA GLU A 16 -8.06 -16.77 1.58
C GLU A 16 -6.95 -17.75 1.98
N PRO A 17 -7.14 -18.50 3.09
CA PRO A 17 -6.09 -19.41 3.56
C PRO A 17 -5.71 -20.50 2.56
N ASP A 18 -6.62 -20.87 1.67
CA ASP A 18 -6.43 -21.94 0.71
C ASP A 18 -6.10 -21.45 -0.69
N CYS A 19 -5.63 -20.19 -0.81
CA CYS A 19 -5.23 -19.67 -2.11
C CYS A 19 -4.06 -20.47 -2.69
N SER A 20 -3.94 -20.46 -4.03
CA SER A 20 -2.86 -21.16 -4.70
C SER A 20 -1.51 -20.52 -4.39
N GLN A 21 -0.43 -21.30 -4.53
CA GLN A 21 0.92 -20.76 -4.34
C GLN A 21 1.23 -19.65 -5.35
N ILE A 22 0.76 -19.81 -6.59
CA ILE A 22 0.96 -18.80 -7.62
C ILE A 22 0.29 -17.49 -7.21
N GLN A 23 -0.94 -17.56 -6.74
CA GLN A 23 -1.67 -16.38 -6.28
C GLN A 23 -0.97 -15.72 -5.10
N TYR A 24 -0.48 -16.52 -4.15
CA TYR A 24 0.26 -16.02 -3.00
C TYR A 24 1.49 -15.23 -3.45
N ASP A 25 2.28 -15.83 -4.36
CA ASP A 25 3.53 -15.22 -4.82
C ASP A 25 3.27 -13.94 -5.61
N GLU A 26 2.25 -13.93 -6.47
CA GLU A 26 1.91 -12.75 -7.24
C GLU A 26 1.44 -11.60 -6.35
N CYS A 27 0.60 -11.89 -5.38
CA CYS A 27 0.13 -10.88 -4.44
C CYS A 27 1.26 -10.35 -3.57
N GLN A 28 2.17 -11.22 -3.13
CA GLN A 28 3.32 -10.81 -2.35
C GLN A 28 4.25 -9.90 -3.16
N ASN A 29 4.51 -10.27 -4.41
CA ASN A 29 5.33 -9.44 -5.29
C ASN A 29 4.68 -8.08 -5.54
N ALA A 30 3.37 -8.04 -5.74
CA ALA A 30 2.64 -6.80 -5.93
C ALA A 30 2.68 -5.94 -4.67
N PHE A 31 2.54 -6.55 -3.50
CA PHE A 31 2.60 -5.84 -2.24
C PHE A 31 3.96 -5.17 -2.03
N TYR A 32 5.04 -5.94 -2.19
CA TYR A 32 6.37 -5.38 -2.02
C TYR A 32 6.72 -4.38 -3.12
N GLY A 33 6.27 -4.60 -4.34
CA GLY A 33 6.42 -3.64 -5.43
C GLY A 33 5.75 -2.31 -5.11
N GLY A 34 4.54 -2.37 -4.55
CA GLY A 34 3.84 -1.17 -4.09
C GLY A 34 4.60 -0.45 -2.98
N PHE A 35 5.21 -1.20 -2.07
CA PHE A 35 6.04 -0.61 -1.01
C PHE A 35 7.23 0.15 -1.58
N VAL A 36 7.91 -0.44 -2.57
CA VAL A 36 9.04 0.21 -3.23
C VAL A 36 8.60 1.53 -3.86
N GLN A 37 7.49 1.53 -4.58
CA GLN A 37 6.98 2.74 -5.20
C GLN A 37 6.58 3.79 -4.17
N CYS A 38 5.99 3.35 -3.06
CA CYS A 38 5.63 4.25 -1.97
C CYS A 38 6.88 4.93 -1.39
N LEU A 39 7.94 4.16 -1.16
CA LEU A 39 9.21 4.71 -0.65
C LEU A 39 9.82 5.71 -1.64
N PHE A 40 9.74 5.42 -2.93
CA PHE A 40 10.18 6.39 -3.95
C PHE A 40 9.37 7.68 -3.86
N ALA A 41 8.05 7.58 -3.76
CA ALA A 41 7.20 8.75 -3.66
C ALA A 41 7.55 9.59 -2.45
N VAL A 42 7.77 8.95 -1.29
CA VAL A 42 8.16 9.66 -0.08
C VAL A 42 9.52 10.30 -0.23
N SER A 43 10.47 9.63 -0.88
CA SER A 43 11.83 10.14 -1.05
C SER A 43 11.91 11.32 -2.02
N THR A 44 10.86 11.57 -2.83
CA THR A 44 10.82 12.76 -3.68
C THR A 44 10.40 14.01 -2.95
N LEU A 45 9.93 13.89 -1.72
CA LEU A 45 9.58 15.07 -0.91
C LEU A 45 10.85 15.82 -0.55
N PRO A 46 10.82 17.18 -0.59
CA PRO A 46 12.01 17.96 -0.26
C PRO A 46 12.51 17.72 1.15
N ASP A 47 13.83 17.69 1.31
CA ASP A 47 14.45 17.67 2.65
C ASP A 47 14.08 18.94 3.40
N GLY A 48 13.79 18.79 4.69
CA GLY A 48 13.43 19.94 5.51
C GLY A 48 11.99 20.39 5.36
N MET A 49 11.16 19.61 4.66
CA MET A 49 9.73 19.90 4.58
C MET A 49 9.12 19.94 5.98
N PRO A 50 8.31 20.96 6.31
CA PRO A 50 7.63 20.99 7.61
C PRO A 50 6.75 19.75 7.81
N GLU A 51 6.70 19.25 9.05
CA GLU A 51 5.98 18.04 9.38
C GLU A 51 4.50 18.16 9.04
N ASP A 52 3.86 19.27 9.30
CA ASP A 52 2.44 19.48 9.00
C ASP A 52 2.17 19.45 7.50
N GLU A 53 3.11 19.91 6.68
CA GLU A 53 2.97 19.83 5.21
C GLU A 53 3.09 18.38 4.74
N ALA A 54 4.03 17.62 5.28
CA ALA A 54 4.19 16.21 4.95
C ALA A 54 2.95 15.42 5.33
N VAL A 55 2.39 15.67 6.51
CA VAL A 55 1.15 15.01 6.96
C VAL A 55 0.00 15.33 6.01
N ARG A 56 -0.08 16.54 5.51
CA ARG A 56 -1.12 16.97 4.59
C ARG A 56 -1.01 16.20 3.26
N ILE A 57 0.20 16.02 2.75
CA ILE A 57 0.44 15.25 1.53
C ILE A 57 0.05 13.78 1.73
N PHE A 58 0.46 13.17 2.83
CA PHE A 58 0.10 11.78 3.11
C PHE A 58 -1.41 11.61 3.26
N SER A 59 -2.08 12.56 3.89
CA SER A 59 -3.53 12.53 4.04
C SER A 59 -4.22 12.60 2.68
N LYS A 60 -3.70 13.40 1.76
CA LYS A 60 -4.22 13.49 0.40
C LYS A 60 -4.06 12.17 -0.34
N TRP A 61 -2.89 11.53 -0.26
CA TRP A 61 -2.65 10.24 -0.90
C TRP A 61 -3.56 9.17 -0.32
N LYS A 62 -3.76 9.19 0.99
CA LYS A 62 -4.64 8.25 1.66
C LYS A 62 -6.07 8.38 1.16
N LYS A 63 -6.55 9.60 0.97
CA LYS A 63 -7.88 9.85 0.45
C LYS A 63 -8.00 9.39 -1.00
N GLU A 64 -7.02 9.68 -1.84
CA GLU A 64 -7.00 9.24 -3.23
C GLU A 64 -7.05 7.72 -3.32
N LEU A 65 -6.30 7.04 -2.46
CA LEU A 65 -6.28 5.59 -2.43
C LEU A 65 -7.64 5.03 -2.02
N ALA A 66 -8.27 5.62 -1.01
CA ALA A 66 -9.61 5.20 -0.57
C ALA A 66 -10.63 5.36 -1.71
N ASP A 67 -10.57 6.48 -2.44
CA ASP A 67 -11.47 6.72 -3.57
C ASP A 67 -11.26 5.68 -4.68
N LEU A 68 -10.01 5.31 -4.96
CA LEU A 68 -9.71 4.29 -5.96
C LEU A 68 -10.23 2.92 -5.56
N ILE A 69 -10.10 2.56 -4.30
CA ILE A 69 -10.62 1.30 -3.78
C ILE A 69 -12.14 1.25 -3.91
N ASP A 70 -12.83 2.33 -3.57
CA ASP A 70 -14.28 2.40 -3.67
C ASP A 70 -14.75 2.27 -5.12
N ARG A 71 -14.05 2.88 -6.07
CA ARG A 71 -14.38 2.73 -7.48
C ARG A 71 -14.26 1.30 -7.96
N ARG A 72 -13.25 0.58 -7.49
CA ARG A 72 -13.06 -0.84 -7.86
C ARG A 72 -14.17 -1.72 -7.32
N ARG A 73 -14.69 -1.40 -6.14
CA ARG A 73 -15.82 -2.14 -5.56
C ARG A 73 -17.07 -1.97 -6.39
N ASP A 74 -17.30 -0.79 -6.94
CA ASP A 74 -18.49 -0.48 -7.71
C ASP A 74 -18.49 -1.10 -9.10
N LYS A 75 -17.36 -1.63 -9.53
CA LYS A 75 -17.19 -2.24 -10.86
C LYS A 75 -17.38 -3.74 -10.88
N LYS A 76 -18.28 -4.26 -10.14
CA LYS A 76 -18.57 -5.69 -10.21
C LYS A 76 -19.49 -6.01 -11.36
#